data_58b7f189368c2e0b1e809c12da7a18d2
#
_entry.id   58b7f189368c2e0b1e809c12da7a18d2
#
_cell.length_a   1.000
_cell.length_b   1.000
_cell.length_c   1.000
_cell.angle_alpha   90.00
_cell.angle_beta   90.00
_cell.angle_gamma   90.00
#
_symmetry.space_group_name_H-M   'P 1'
#
loop_
_entity.id
_entity.type
_entity.pdbx_description
1 polymer ?
#
loop_
_entity_poly.entity_id
_entity_poly.type
_entity_poly.pdbx_seq_one_letter_code
_entity_poly.pdbx_strand_id
1 'polypeptide(L)'
;MKVDLFDFELPRERIAEHPASPRDAARMLDLSAADIQDRIVRELPDILRPGDLLISNDTRVIPARLFGKRGEAKVEVTLHKQEGLGTWVAFAKPAKKLRIGETFWVNDEFEAEVLDKKDGGEVVLRFNKSGADLIAALEKYGVMPLPPYIRRETGGDDQDKSDYQTIFAQKDGAVAAPTAGLHFTPELLANLDARGINRRTITLHVGAGTFLPVKVDDTENHKMHSEWGSISPEIADLINETRANGGRVVAVGTTSLRLLESAAREDGVVEPFEAETDIFITPGYKFRAVDMLLTNFHLPRSTLFMLVSAFAGFERMKAAYAHAIENEYRFYSYGDCSLLECASKID
;
A
#
# COMPACT_ATOMS: atom_id res chain seq x y z
N MET A 1 -3.71 18.53 14.31
CA MET A 1 -2.49 18.03 14.97
C MET A 1 -1.27 18.38 14.12
N LYS A 2 -0.15 18.80 14.73
CA LYS A 2 1.05 19.21 13.96
C LYS A 2 1.74 18.00 13.32
N VAL A 3 2.05 18.11 12.03
CA VAL A 3 2.74 17.04 11.26
C VAL A 3 4.17 16.80 11.76
N ASP A 4 4.83 17.84 12.28
CA ASP A 4 6.18 17.75 12.86
C ASP A 4 6.28 16.82 14.07
N LEU A 5 5.17 16.52 14.76
CA LEU A 5 5.16 15.51 15.83
C LEU A 5 5.54 14.13 15.34
N PHE A 6 5.31 13.86 14.05
CA PHE A 6 5.59 12.58 13.38
C PHE A 6 6.93 12.58 12.63
N ASP A 7 7.79 13.55 12.92
CA ASP A 7 9.12 13.61 12.35
C ASP A 7 10.12 12.82 13.19
N PHE A 8 11.09 12.21 12.52
CA PHE A 8 12.22 11.53 13.13
C PHE A 8 13.38 11.47 12.13
N GLU A 9 14.59 11.35 12.64
CA GLU A 9 15.77 11.22 11.80
C GLU A 9 15.88 9.79 11.26
N LEU A 10 15.82 9.62 9.95
CA LEU A 10 16.00 8.35 9.26
C LEU A 10 17.24 8.40 8.38
N PRO A 11 18.32 7.69 8.74
CA PRO A 11 19.50 7.57 7.90
C PRO A 11 19.13 6.94 6.54
N ARG A 12 19.63 7.52 5.45
CA ARG A 12 19.26 7.10 4.11
C ARG A 12 19.63 5.65 3.81
N GLU A 13 20.74 5.18 4.35
CA GLU A 13 21.23 3.81 4.24
C GLU A 13 20.29 2.77 4.85
N ARG A 14 19.32 3.20 5.66
CA ARG A 14 18.27 2.32 6.19
C ARG A 14 17.14 2.08 5.20
N ILE A 15 17.02 2.85 4.12
CA ILE A 15 15.98 2.66 3.11
C ILE A 15 16.41 1.53 2.17
N ALA A 16 15.66 0.42 2.17
CA ALA A 16 15.96 -0.74 1.35
C ALA A 16 15.66 -0.51 -0.13
N GLU A 17 16.59 -0.83 -1.01
CA GLU A 17 16.44 -0.75 -2.47
C GLU A 17 16.10 -2.11 -3.10
N HIS A 18 16.20 -3.22 -2.33
CA HIS A 18 15.86 -4.59 -2.72
C HIS A 18 15.21 -5.35 -1.55
N PRO A 19 14.28 -6.28 -1.83
CA PRO A 19 13.67 -7.11 -0.79
C PRO A 19 14.68 -8.07 -0.15
N ALA A 20 14.33 -8.63 1.01
CA ALA A 20 15.06 -9.76 1.57
C ALA A 20 14.94 -10.99 0.66
N SER A 21 15.96 -11.84 0.65
CA SER A 21 15.97 -13.11 -0.07
C SER A 21 16.38 -14.25 0.87
N PRO A 22 15.49 -15.22 1.16
CA PRO A 22 14.07 -15.25 0.81
C PRO A 22 13.28 -14.11 1.50
N ARG A 23 12.09 -13.77 1.00
CA ARG A 23 11.30 -12.60 1.47
C ARG A 23 10.90 -12.69 2.93
N ASP A 24 10.59 -13.90 3.42
CA ASP A 24 10.23 -14.18 4.81
C ASP A 24 11.44 -14.21 5.79
N ALA A 25 12.66 -14.00 5.27
CA ALA A 25 13.85 -13.75 6.08
C ALA A 25 13.98 -12.28 6.51
N ALA A 26 13.09 -11.39 6.06
CA ALA A 26 13.03 -10.02 6.56
C ALA A 26 12.84 -10.00 8.08
N ARG A 27 13.42 -9.01 8.74
CA ARG A 27 13.24 -8.83 10.18
C ARG A 27 11.83 -8.32 10.49
N MET A 28 11.31 -8.70 11.62
CA MET A 28 10.01 -8.27 12.12
C MET A 28 10.15 -7.80 13.57
N LEU A 29 9.79 -6.55 13.81
CA LEU A 29 9.72 -6.01 15.16
C LEU A 29 8.33 -6.35 15.74
N ASP A 30 8.31 -7.27 16.70
CA ASP A 30 7.06 -7.72 17.31
C ASP A 30 6.70 -6.83 18.52
N LEU A 31 5.58 -6.13 18.37
CA LEU A 31 4.94 -5.31 19.38
C LEU A 31 3.57 -5.89 19.81
N SER A 32 3.36 -7.18 19.64
CA SER A 32 2.13 -7.85 20.09
C SER A 32 2.14 -8.20 21.60
N ALA A 33 3.29 -8.04 22.24
CA ALA A 33 3.48 -8.18 23.69
C ALA A 33 3.88 -6.83 24.33
N ALA A 34 3.98 -6.78 25.65
CA ALA A 34 4.37 -5.56 26.37
C ALA A 34 5.77 -5.07 25.96
N ASP A 35 6.71 -5.99 25.83
CA ASP A 35 8.09 -5.71 25.44
C ASP A 35 8.30 -5.85 23.93
N ILE A 36 9.15 -4.99 23.38
CA ILE A 36 9.59 -5.07 22.00
C ILE A 36 10.45 -6.33 21.81
N GLN A 37 10.14 -7.14 20.80
CA GLN A 37 10.92 -8.34 20.48
C GLN A 37 11.42 -8.30 19.04
N ASP A 38 12.71 -8.58 18.86
CA ASP A 38 13.32 -8.75 17.54
C ASP A 38 13.08 -10.16 17.03
N ARG A 39 12.40 -10.28 15.86
CA ARG A 39 12.03 -11.54 15.22
C ARG A 39 12.31 -11.48 13.72
N ILE A 40 11.98 -12.56 13.04
CA ILE A 40 11.94 -12.64 11.56
C ILE A 40 10.54 -13.04 11.11
N VAL A 41 10.17 -12.65 9.90
CA VAL A 41 8.79 -12.82 9.39
C VAL A 41 8.35 -14.29 9.38
N ARG A 42 9.25 -15.24 9.12
CA ARG A 42 8.92 -16.68 9.12
C ARG A 42 8.47 -17.23 10.48
N GLU A 43 8.66 -16.48 11.56
CA GLU A 43 8.17 -16.82 12.91
C GLU A 43 6.71 -16.37 13.14
N LEU A 44 6.10 -15.66 12.20
CA LEU A 44 4.72 -15.19 12.32
C LEU A 44 3.71 -16.31 12.71
N PRO A 45 3.81 -17.57 12.19
CA PRO A 45 2.94 -18.66 12.60
C PRO A 45 3.05 -19.06 14.09
N ASP A 46 4.14 -18.72 14.75
CA ASP A 46 4.35 -19.01 16.19
C ASP A 46 3.73 -17.93 17.11
N ILE A 47 3.40 -16.75 16.54
CA ILE A 47 2.82 -15.60 17.26
C ILE A 47 1.31 -15.55 17.11
N LEU A 48 0.82 -15.88 15.90
CA LEU A 48 -0.61 -15.94 15.64
C LEU A 48 -1.24 -17.19 16.27
N ARG A 49 -2.56 -17.16 16.46
CA ARG A 49 -3.30 -18.21 17.17
C ARG A 49 -4.25 -18.94 16.20
N PRO A 50 -4.52 -20.24 16.40
CA PRO A 50 -5.58 -20.91 15.66
C PRO A 50 -6.89 -20.13 15.78
N GLY A 51 -7.57 -19.92 14.65
CA GLY A 51 -8.78 -19.12 14.58
C GLY A 51 -8.56 -17.64 14.27
N ASP A 52 -7.33 -17.13 14.26
CA ASP A 52 -7.03 -15.80 13.71
C ASP A 52 -7.31 -15.76 12.19
N LEU A 53 -7.74 -14.60 11.70
CA LEU A 53 -8.02 -14.35 10.30
C LEU A 53 -7.07 -13.30 9.75
N LEU A 54 -6.18 -13.73 8.84
CA LEU A 54 -5.25 -12.86 8.13
C LEU A 54 -5.92 -12.29 6.88
N ILE A 55 -5.98 -10.96 6.77
CA ILE A 55 -6.58 -10.26 5.63
C ILE A 55 -5.50 -9.52 4.84
N SER A 56 -5.30 -9.94 3.58
CA SER A 56 -4.33 -9.35 2.66
C SER A 56 -5.02 -8.60 1.52
N ASN A 57 -4.29 -7.71 0.85
CA ASN A 57 -4.75 -7.01 -0.34
C ASN A 57 -4.32 -7.80 -1.59
N ASP A 58 -5.28 -8.17 -2.46
CA ASP A 58 -5.04 -8.95 -3.68
C ASP A 58 -4.85 -8.10 -4.94
N THR A 59 -4.70 -6.79 -4.79
CA THR A 59 -4.46 -5.94 -5.94
C THR A 59 -3.14 -6.25 -6.62
N ARG A 60 -3.15 -6.26 -7.97
CA ARG A 60 -1.97 -6.43 -8.82
C ARG A 60 -1.49 -5.08 -9.33
N VAL A 61 -0.20 -4.83 -9.20
CA VAL A 61 0.42 -3.63 -9.77
C VAL A 61 0.52 -3.77 -11.28
N ILE A 62 -0.01 -2.78 -11.99
CA ILE A 62 0.12 -2.69 -13.45
C ILE A 62 1.36 -1.86 -13.82
N PRO A 63 2.01 -2.10 -14.97
CA PRO A 63 3.12 -1.28 -15.46
C PRO A 63 2.64 0.11 -15.89
N ALA A 64 2.25 0.92 -14.92
CA ALA A 64 1.50 2.17 -15.09
C ALA A 64 2.36 3.36 -15.49
N ARG A 65 3.69 3.21 -15.60
CA ARG A 65 4.62 4.27 -16.00
C ARG A 65 4.96 4.17 -17.48
N LEU A 66 4.60 5.20 -18.23
CA LEU A 66 4.75 5.26 -19.68
C LEU A 66 5.71 6.39 -20.07
N PHE A 67 6.57 6.10 -21.03
CA PHE A 67 7.41 7.08 -21.71
C PHE A 67 6.91 7.31 -23.11
N GLY A 68 6.73 8.57 -23.50
CA GLY A 68 6.19 8.91 -24.80
C GLY A 68 6.54 10.31 -25.22
N LYS A 69 5.85 10.80 -26.23
CA LYS A 69 6.09 12.12 -26.85
C LYS A 69 4.78 12.87 -27.09
N ARG A 70 4.85 14.17 -27.05
CA ARG A 70 3.88 15.09 -27.66
C ARG A 70 4.65 15.97 -28.67
N GLY A 71 4.45 15.72 -29.98
CA GLY A 71 5.36 16.21 -31.00
C GLY A 71 6.80 15.78 -30.69
N GLU A 72 7.74 16.70 -30.67
CA GLU A 72 9.15 16.42 -30.33
C GLU A 72 9.44 16.38 -28.81
N ALA A 73 8.46 16.76 -27.99
CA ALA A 73 8.66 16.83 -26.55
C ALA A 73 8.49 15.47 -25.89
N LYS A 74 9.56 14.94 -25.28
CA LYS A 74 9.51 13.74 -24.43
C LYS A 74 8.71 14.05 -23.16
N VAL A 75 7.81 13.14 -22.78
CA VAL A 75 6.97 13.20 -21.60
C VAL A 75 6.90 11.83 -20.96
N GLU A 76 7.01 11.78 -19.65
CA GLU A 76 6.74 10.63 -18.81
C GLU A 76 5.35 10.82 -18.19
N VAL A 77 4.52 9.77 -18.16
CA VAL A 77 3.27 9.75 -17.42
C VAL A 77 3.21 8.53 -16.50
N THR A 78 2.67 8.72 -15.31
CA THR A 78 2.39 7.62 -14.37
C THR A 78 0.91 7.62 -14.06
N LEU A 79 0.20 6.60 -14.52
CA LEU A 79 -1.22 6.42 -14.23
C LEU A 79 -1.40 6.26 -12.73
N HIS A 80 -2.49 6.80 -12.16
CA HIS A 80 -2.73 6.61 -10.72
C HIS A 80 -4.19 6.40 -10.32
N LYS A 81 -5.14 6.79 -11.17
CA LYS A 81 -6.57 6.57 -10.90
C LYS A 81 -7.31 6.31 -12.20
N GLN A 82 -8.09 5.23 -12.23
CA GLN A 82 -9.00 4.96 -13.33
C GLN A 82 -10.32 5.74 -13.15
N GLU A 83 -10.72 6.51 -14.15
CA GLU A 83 -12.01 7.24 -14.17
C GLU A 83 -13.04 6.61 -15.10
N GLY A 84 -12.61 5.65 -15.94
CA GLY A 84 -13.50 4.96 -16.89
C GLY A 84 -12.77 3.93 -17.73
N LEU A 85 -13.50 3.23 -18.59
CA LEU A 85 -12.92 2.29 -19.56
C LEU A 85 -11.97 3.03 -20.51
N GLY A 86 -10.67 2.88 -20.31
CA GLY A 86 -9.65 3.56 -21.10
C GLY A 86 -9.32 4.99 -20.66
N THR A 87 -9.97 5.54 -19.63
CA THR A 87 -9.70 6.89 -19.12
C THR A 87 -9.03 6.84 -17.76
N TRP A 88 -7.89 7.53 -17.64
CA TRP A 88 -7.06 7.54 -16.45
C TRP A 88 -6.60 8.95 -16.08
N VAL A 89 -6.54 9.22 -14.78
CA VAL A 89 -5.76 10.33 -14.24
C VAL A 89 -4.32 9.88 -14.11
N ALA A 90 -3.38 10.71 -14.51
CA ALA A 90 -1.95 10.43 -14.49
C ALA A 90 -1.15 11.63 -14.03
N PHE A 91 -0.06 11.41 -13.33
CA PHE A 91 0.98 12.43 -13.14
C PHE A 91 1.84 12.50 -14.41
N ALA A 92 2.05 13.71 -14.93
CA ALA A 92 2.87 13.93 -16.13
C ALA A 92 4.14 14.73 -15.81
N LYS A 93 5.26 14.35 -16.42
CA LYS A 93 6.54 15.04 -16.27
C LYS A 93 7.27 15.19 -17.60
N PRO A 94 7.42 16.43 -18.09
CA PRO A 94 6.90 17.71 -17.57
C PRO A 94 5.44 17.95 -18.03
N ALA A 95 4.50 18.10 -17.09
CA ALA A 95 3.07 18.28 -17.37
C ALA A 95 2.76 19.48 -18.29
N LYS A 96 3.59 20.54 -18.23
CA LYS A 96 3.45 21.74 -19.09
C LYS A 96 3.58 21.44 -20.59
N LYS A 97 4.15 20.30 -20.97
CA LYS A 97 4.33 19.88 -22.36
C LYS A 97 3.08 19.22 -22.95
N LEU A 98 2.16 18.72 -22.12
CA LEU A 98 0.87 18.20 -22.58
C LEU A 98 -0.15 19.33 -22.64
N ARG A 99 -1.04 19.32 -23.67
CA ARG A 99 -2.11 20.29 -23.87
C ARG A 99 -3.42 19.56 -24.14
N ILE A 100 -4.52 20.10 -23.64
CA ILE A 100 -5.88 19.55 -23.84
C ILE A 100 -6.17 19.47 -25.33
N GLY A 101 -6.75 18.34 -25.76
CA GLY A 101 -7.07 18.04 -27.16
C GLY A 101 -5.90 17.53 -27.99
N GLU A 102 -4.68 17.47 -27.45
CA GLU A 102 -3.52 16.91 -28.15
C GLU A 102 -3.24 15.46 -27.73
N THR A 103 -2.50 14.74 -28.57
CA THR A 103 -2.19 13.34 -28.37
C THR A 103 -0.82 13.15 -27.71
N PHE A 104 -0.79 12.30 -26.69
CA PHE A 104 0.40 11.71 -26.10
C PHE A 104 0.66 10.37 -26.78
N TRP A 105 1.78 10.24 -27.48
CA TRP A 105 2.18 9.05 -28.21
C TRP A 105 3.18 8.23 -27.40
N VAL A 106 2.83 6.98 -27.08
CA VAL A 106 3.79 6.00 -26.57
C VAL A 106 4.52 5.38 -27.75
N ASN A 107 3.79 4.96 -28.77
CA ASN A 107 4.27 4.51 -30.09
C ASN A 107 3.11 4.58 -31.12
N ASP A 108 3.33 4.02 -32.32
CA ASP A 108 2.36 4.09 -33.41
C ASP A 108 1.05 3.32 -33.16
N GLU A 109 1.04 2.38 -32.18
CA GLU A 109 -0.11 1.54 -31.85
C GLU A 109 -0.78 1.94 -30.53
N PHE A 110 -0.10 2.73 -29.71
CA PHE A 110 -0.54 3.05 -28.34
C PHE A 110 -0.36 4.53 -28.03
N GLU A 111 -1.50 5.20 -27.87
CA GLU A 111 -1.58 6.63 -27.66
C GLU A 111 -2.72 6.99 -26.70
N ALA A 112 -2.72 8.23 -26.23
CA ALA A 112 -3.80 8.80 -25.45
C ALA A 112 -4.07 10.25 -25.79
N GLU A 113 -5.33 10.63 -25.83
CA GLU A 113 -5.77 12.02 -25.90
C GLU A 113 -5.73 12.66 -24.51
N VAL A 114 -5.23 13.88 -24.42
CA VAL A 114 -5.26 14.68 -23.19
C VAL A 114 -6.63 15.34 -23.09
N LEU A 115 -7.48 14.86 -22.18
CA LEU A 115 -8.84 15.38 -22.00
C LEU A 115 -8.88 16.61 -21.09
N ASP A 116 -8.07 16.60 -20.02
CA ASP A 116 -8.05 17.67 -19.02
C ASP A 116 -6.69 17.76 -18.33
N LYS A 117 -6.47 18.87 -17.62
CA LYS A 117 -5.29 19.12 -16.77
C LYS A 117 -5.76 19.62 -15.42
N LYS A 118 -5.32 18.93 -14.38
CA LYS A 118 -5.63 19.24 -12.99
C LYS A 118 -4.42 19.89 -12.31
N ASP A 119 -4.59 20.34 -11.07
CA ASP A 119 -3.50 20.86 -10.24
C ASP A 119 -2.47 19.79 -9.90
N GLY A 120 -1.26 20.21 -9.48
CA GLY A 120 -0.21 19.27 -9.06
C GLY A 120 0.49 18.51 -10.18
N GLY A 121 0.20 18.84 -11.46
CA GLY A 121 0.79 18.16 -12.63
C GLY A 121 0.01 16.94 -13.10
N GLU A 122 -1.21 16.78 -12.60
CA GLU A 122 -2.13 15.73 -13.06
C GLU A 122 -2.73 16.08 -14.44
N VAL A 123 -2.95 15.05 -15.21
CA VAL A 123 -3.62 15.08 -16.52
C VAL A 123 -4.64 13.95 -16.61
N VAL A 124 -5.74 14.18 -17.34
CA VAL A 124 -6.70 13.12 -17.68
C VAL A 124 -6.39 12.63 -19.09
N LEU A 125 -6.12 11.34 -19.22
CA LEU A 125 -5.75 10.70 -20.47
C LEU A 125 -6.82 9.69 -20.89
N ARG A 126 -7.27 9.76 -22.15
CA ARG A 126 -8.11 8.75 -22.77
C ARG A 126 -7.30 7.98 -23.80
N PHE A 127 -7.01 6.71 -23.48
CA PHE A 127 -6.25 5.83 -24.36
C PHE A 127 -7.09 5.35 -25.55
N ASN A 128 -6.41 5.04 -26.65
CA ASN A 128 -7.03 4.40 -27.84
C ASN A 128 -7.34 2.91 -27.60
N LYS A 129 -7.07 2.39 -26.40
CA LYS A 129 -7.35 1.02 -25.93
C LYS A 129 -8.13 1.08 -24.62
N SER A 130 -8.87 0.01 -24.30
CA SER A 130 -9.64 -0.08 -23.07
C SER A 130 -9.69 -1.52 -22.53
N GLY A 131 -10.09 -1.69 -21.26
CA GLY A 131 -10.23 -3.01 -20.65
C GLY A 131 -8.96 -3.87 -20.77
N ALA A 132 -9.11 -5.13 -21.16
CA ALA A 132 -8.02 -6.08 -21.30
C ALA A 132 -6.96 -5.65 -22.34
N ASP A 133 -7.37 -4.98 -23.42
CA ASP A 133 -6.44 -4.51 -24.46
C ASP A 133 -5.55 -3.37 -23.93
N LEU A 134 -6.08 -2.53 -23.05
CA LEU A 134 -5.26 -1.51 -22.37
C LEU A 134 -4.27 -2.16 -21.42
N ILE A 135 -4.68 -3.12 -20.60
CA ILE A 135 -3.79 -3.83 -19.70
C ILE A 135 -2.66 -4.53 -20.47
N ALA A 136 -3.00 -5.23 -21.57
CA ALA A 136 -2.00 -5.86 -22.44
C ALA A 136 -1.01 -4.83 -23.05
N ALA A 137 -1.49 -3.65 -23.43
CA ALA A 137 -0.62 -2.58 -23.93
C ALA A 137 0.29 -2.02 -22.82
N LEU A 138 -0.23 -1.85 -21.60
CA LEU A 138 0.56 -1.44 -20.45
C LEU A 138 1.64 -2.48 -20.12
N GLU A 139 1.30 -3.77 -20.12
CA GLU A 139 2.29 -4.86 -19.91
C GLU A 139 3.40 -4.86 -20.96
N LYS A 140 3.06 -4.56 -22.21
CA LYS A 140 4.02 -4.53 -23.32
C LYS A 140 4.92 -3.30 -23.34
N TYR A 141 4.38 -2.13 -23.04
CA TYR A 141 5.03 -0.83 -23.25
C TYR A 141 5.29 -0.04 -21.96
N GLY A 142 4.65 -0.42 -20.87
CA GLY A 142 4.78 0.24 -19.57
C GLY A 142 5.94 -0.31 -18.76
N VAL A 143 6.30 0.45 -17.74
CA VAL A 143 7.33 0.10 -16.75
C VAL A 143 6.71 0.10 -15.36
N MET A 144 7.18 -0.76 -14.47
CA MET A 144 6.73 -0.80 -13.09
C MET A 144 6.92 0.56 -12.42
N PRO A 145 5.86 1.11 -11.81
CA PRO A 145 5.90 2.43 -11.17
C PRO A 145 6.53 2.33 -9.79
N LEU A 146 7.84 2.08 -9.76
CA LEU A 146 8.57 2.00 -8.49
C LEU A 146 8.54 3.33 -7.74
N PRO A 147 8.47 3.30 -6.40
CA PRO A 147 8.59 4.50 -5.59
C PRO A 147 9.87 5.29 -5.89
N PRO A 148 9.85 6.63 -5.78
CA PRO A 148 11.00 7.48 -6.18
C PRO A 148 12.31 7.24 -5.42
N TYR A 149 12.24 6.61 -4.24
CA TYR A 149 13.44 6.29 -3.43
C TYR A 149 14.12 5.00 -3.90
N ILE A 150 13.43 4.12 -4.63
CA ILE A 150 14.04 2.96 -5.30
C ILE A 150 14.68 3.47 -6.59
N ARG A 151 16.00 3.62 -6.56
CA ARG A 151 16.74 4.16 -7.71
C ARG A 151 17.07 3.05 -8.69
N ARG A 152 16.74 3.29 -9.95
CA ARG A 152 17.13 2.44 -11.08
C ARG A 152 17.74 3.31 -12.18
N GLU A 153 18.88 2.92 -12.71
CA GLU A 153 19.60 3.71 -13.73
C GLU A 153 18.83 3.78 -15.05
N THR A 154 18.04 2.77 -15.39
CA THR A 154 17.37 2.61 -16.70
C THR A 154 15.86 2.35 -16.61
N GLY A 155 15.18 2.99 -15.68
CA GLY A 155 13.70 2.94 -15.63
C GLY A 155 13.08 1.63 -15.07
N GLY A 156 13.89 0.76 -14.48
CA GLY A 156 13.51 -0.56 -13.95
C GLY A 156 14.11 -1.71 -14.75
N ASP A 157 14.20 -2.86 -14.12
CA ASP A 157 14.62 -4.12 -14.74
C ASP A 157 13.48 -5.16 -14.69
N ASP A 158 13.69 -6.30 -15.35
CA ASP A 158 12.70 -7.38 -15.33
C ASP A 158 12.50 -7.99 -13.93
N GLN A 159 13.51 -7.88 -13.06
CA GLN A 159 13.44 -8.31 -11.67
C GLN A 159 12.45 -7.47 -10.87
N ASP A 160 12.35 -6.16 -11.15
CA ASP A 160 11.41 -5.26 -10.49
C ASP A 160 9.95 -5.69 -10.71
N LYS A 161 9.62 -6.33 -11.84
CA LYS A 161 8.27 -6.86 -12.10
C LYS A 161 7.88 -7.94 -11.09
N SER A 162 8.84 -8.79 -10.71
CA SER A 162 8.63 -9.83 -9.71
C SER A 162 8.82 -9.31 -8.29
N ASP A 163 9.78 -8.42 -8.05
CA ASP A 163 10.09 -7.91 -6.73
C ASP A 163 9.02 -6.97 -6.19
N TYR A 164 8.37 -6.20 -7.08
CA TYR A 164 7.31 -5.26 -6.70
C TYR A 164 5.90 -5.83 -6.86
N GLN A 165 5.75 -7.16 -6.75
CA GLN A 165 4.47 -7.87 -6.80
C GLN A 165 4.34 -8.83 -5.62
N THR A 166 3.15 -8.88 -4.99
CA THR A 166 2.89 -9.77 -3.87
C THR A 166 2.42 -11.15 -4.35
N ILE A 167 2.58 -12.17 -3.52
CA ILE A 167 2.02 -13.52 -3.78
C ILE A 167 0.48 -13.52 -3.84
N PHE A 168 -0.17 -12.49 -3.30
CA PHE A 168 -1.62 -12.35 -3.26
C PHE A 168 -2.20 -11.70 -4.52
N ALA A 169 -1.38 -11.14 -5.41
CA ALA A 169 -1.78 -10.33 -6.55
C ALA A 169 -2.67 -11.10 -7.54
N GLN A 170 -3.94 -10.68 -7.68
CA GLN A 170 -4.94 -11.30 -8.56
C GLN A 170 -5.69 -10.26 -9.41
N LYS A 171 -6.05 -9.09 -8.86
CA LYS A 171 -6.89 -8.08 -9.50
C LYS A 171 -6.09 -6.88 -9.97
N ASP A 172 -6.00 -6.68 -11.29
CA ASP A 172 -5.28 -5.56 -11.91
C ASP A 172 -5.90 -4.21 -11.53
N GLY A 173 -5.04 -3.19 -11.32
CA GLY A 173 -5.52 -1.82 -11.10
C GLY A 173 -4.69 -0.97 -10.16
N ALA A 174 -3.78 -1.56 -9.39
CA ALA A 174 -2.90 -0.79 -8.51
C ALA A 174 -1.72 -0.19 -9.26
N VAL A 175 -1.25 0.93 -8.75
CA VAL A 175 -0.03 1.62 -9.19
C VAL A 175 1.08 1.48 -8.15
N ALA A 176 0.73 1.13 -6.92
CA ALA A 176 1.69 0.80 -5.87
C ALA A 176 1.37 -0.58 -5.27
N ALA A 177 2.40 -1.34 -4.93
CA ALA A 177 2.23 -2.63 -4.28
C ALA A 177 1.77 -2.46 -2.81
N PRO A 178 0.89 -3.35 -2.30
CA PRO A 178 0.62 -3.46 -0.87
C PRO A 178 1.80 -4.16 -0.18
N THR A 179 2.87 -3.39 0.09
CA THR A 179 4.24 -3.88 0.31
C THR A 179 4.42 -4.80 1.51
N ALA A 180 3.55 -4.74 2.53
CA ALA A 180 3.57 -5.72 3.61
C ALA A 180 3.30 -7.16 3.12
N GLY A 181 2.58 -7.32 2.01
CA GLY A 181 2.37 -8.61 1.35
C GLY A 181 3.61 -9.18 0.66
N LEU A 182 4.64 -8.37 0.44
CA LEU A 182 5.90 -8.83 -0.17
C LEU A 182 6.69 -9.78 0.71
N HIS A 183 6.46 -9.76 2.02
CA HIS A 183 7.14 -10.65 2.97
C HIS A 183 6.69 -12.12 2.89
N PHE A 184 5.56 -12.39 2.23
CA PHE A 184 4.98 -13.73 2.22
C PHE A 184 5.59 -14.61 1.13
N THR A 185 5.93 -15.84 1.52
CA THR A 185 6.39 -16.91 0.65
C THR A 185 5.39 -18.07 0.66
N PRO A 186 5.41 -18.97 -0.34
CA PRO A 186 4.58 -20.17 -0.32
C PRO A 186 4.76 -21.01 0.94
N GLU A 187 6.00 -21.11 1.44
CA GLU A 187 6.36 -21.84 2.66
C GLU A 187 5.74 -21.20 3.91
N LEU A 188 5.80 -19.87 4.02
CA LEU A 188 5.18 -19.15 5.14
C LEU A 188 3.66 -19.34 5.12
N LEU A 189 3.03 -19.29 3.93
CA LEU A 189 1.59 -19.50 3.80
C LEU A 189 1.20 -20.92 4.21
N ALA A 190 1.96 -21.95 3.80
CA ALA A 190 1.73 -23.34 4.19
C ALA A 190 1.85 -23.54 5.72
N ASN A 191 2.83 -22.88 6.35
CA ASN A 191 3.02 -22.92 7.81
C ASN A 191 1.85 -22.25 8.56
N LEU A 192 1.33 -21.13 8.07
CA LEU A 192 0.15 -20.48 8.63
C LEU A 192 -1.08 -21.40 8.54
N ASP A 193 -1.30 -22.03 7.38
CA ASP A 193 -2.41 -22.99 7.20
C ASP A 193 -2.29 -24.19 8.14
N ALA A 194 -1.09 -24.74 8.30
CA ALA A 194 -0.83 -25.86 9.22
C ALA A 194 -1.08 -25.52 10.70
N ARG A 195 -1.01 -24.24 11.06
CA ARG A 195 -1.33 -23.71 12.40
C ARG A 195 -2.80 -23.35 12.56
N GLY A 196 -3.64 -23.55 11.55
CA GLY A 196 -5.08 -23.24 11.60
C GLY A 196 -5.38 -21.73 11.55
N ILE A 197 -4.49 -20.95 10.95
CA ILE A 197 -4.69 -19.52 10.71
C ILE A 197 -5.41 -19.35 9.39
N ASN A 198 -6.62 -18.79 9.43
CA ASN A 198 -7.40 -18.54 8.24
C ASN A 198 -6.84 -17.35 7.45
N ARG A 199 -6.95 -17.40 6.12
CA ARG A 199 -6.48 -16.34 5.24
C ARG A 199 -7.53 -15.99 4.20
N ARG A 200 -7.77 -14.69 3.99
CA ARG A 200 -8.63 -14.16 2.92
C ARG A 200 -8.04 -12.91 2.33
N THR A 201 -8.55 -12.51 1.19
CA THR A 201 -8.13 -11.30 0.50
C THR A 201 -9.28 -10.33 0.32
N ILE A 202 -8.94 -9.06 0.33
CA ILE A 202 -9.80 -7.94 -0.04
C ILE A 202 -9.07 -7.13 -1.10
N THR A 203 -9.77 -6.27 -1.84
CA THR A 203 -9.17 -5.48 -2.91
C THR A 203 -9.17 -4.01 -2.55
N LEU A 204 -8.01 -3.37 -2.57
CA LEU A 204 -7.88 -1.91 -2.59
C LEU A 204 -6.83 -1.55 -3.64
N HIS A 205 -7.24 -0.81 -4.67
CA HIS A 205 -6.33 -0.35 -5.71
C HIS A 205 -5.53 0.85 -5.22
N VAL A 206 -4.26 0.59 -4.90
CA VAL A 206 -3.35 1.59 -4.34
C VAL A 206 -2.91 2.55 -5.44
N GLY A 207 -3.22 3.82 -5.26
CA GLY A 207 -2.81 4.90 -6.17
C GLY A 207 -1.40 5.43 -5.89
N ALA A 208 -0.83 6.16 -6.84
CA ALA A 208 0.49 6.81 -6.69
C ALA A 208 0.52 7.91 -5.62
N GLY A 209 -0.65 8.35 -5.13
CA GLY A 209 -0.77 9.31 -4.03
C GLY A 209 -0.06 8.86 -2.74
N THR A 210 0.05 7.55 -2.52
CA THR A 210 0.77 6.95 -1.39
C THR A 210 2.27 7.35 -1.34
N PHE A 211 2.85 7.73 -2.48
CA PHE A 211 4.25 8.16 -2.55
C PHE A 211 4.44 9.65 -2.31
N LEU A 212 3.36 10.43 -2.22
CA LEU A 212 3.45 11.86 -2.05
C LEU A 212 3.67 12.22 -0.59
N PRO A 213 4.62 13.12 -0.30
CA PRO A 213 4.83 13.61 1.06
C PRO A 213 3.65 14.49 1.52
N VAL A 214 3.37 14.48 2.82
CA VAL A 214 2.47 15.45 3.44
C VAL A 214 3.09 16.84 3.34
N LYS A 215 2.40 17.78 2.68
CA LYS A 215 2.89 19.13 2.41
C LYS A 215 2.35 20.21 3.36
N VAL A 216 1.40 19.83 4.21
CA VAL A 216 0.75 20.73 5.17
C VAL A 216 1.41 20.64 6.54
N ASP A 217 1.30 21.70 7.36
CA ASP A 217 1.84 21.73 8.71
C ASP A 217 0.89 21.13 9.75
N ASP A 218 -0.39 21.04 9.42
CA ASP A 218 -1.43 20.49 10.29
C ASP A 218 -2.25 19.42 9.58
N THR A 219 -2.48 18.29 10.27
CA THR A 219 -3.20 17.12 9.72
C THR A 219 -4.63 17.46 9.28
N GLU A 220 -5.29 18.43 9.91
CA GLU A 220 -6.65 18.88 9.56
C GLU A 220 -6.74 19.45 8.14
N ASN A 221 -5.63 19.95 7.60
CA ASN A 221 -5.55 20.52 6.26
C ASN A 221 -5.11 19.50 5.20
N HIS A 222 -4.78 18.26 5.61
CA HIS A 222 -4.38 17.22 4.67
C HIS A 222 -5.60 16.58 4.03
N LYS A 223 -5.57 16.46 2.69
CA LYS A 223 -6.57 15.73 1.92
C LYS A 223 -5.97 14.42 1.43
N MET A 224 -6.57 13.32 1.87
CA MET A 224 -6.20 12.00 1.36
C MET A 224 -6.67 11.82 -0.08
N HIS A 225 -5.86 11.13 -0.87
CA HIS A 225 -6.30 10.64 -2.17
C HIS A 225 -7.29 9.50 -1.97
N SER A 226 -8.36 9.54 -2.75
CA SER A 226 -9.38 8.49 -2.75
C SER A 226 -8.89 7.26 -3.51
N GLU A 227 -9.13 6.07 -2.96
CA GLU A 227 -8.75 4.78 -3.51
C GLU A 227 -9.96 3.84 -3.52
N TRP A 228 -10.20 3.17 -4.65
CA TRP A 228 -11.31 2.21 -4.76
C TRP A 228 -10.99 0.91 -4.04
N GLY A 229 -11.97 0.39 -3.28
CA GLY A 229 -11.84 -0.86 -2.56
C GLY A 229 -13.09 -1.72 -2.60
N SER A 230 -12.91 -3.02 -2.35
CA SER A 230 -14.01 -4.00 -2.32
C SER A 230 -13.78 -5.06 -1.25
N ILE A 231 -14.85 -5.34 -0.50
CA ILE A 231 -14.99 -6.48 0.44
C ILE A 231 -16.29 -7.19 0.06
N SER A 232 -16.22 -8.48 -0.31
CA SER A 232 -17.41 -9.25 -0.65
C SER A 232 -18.24 -9.57 0.60
N PRO A 233 -19.56 -9.87 0.43
CA PRO A 233 -20.41 -10.30 1.54
C PRO A 233 -19.84 -11.47 2.33
N GLU A 234 -19.31 -12.48 1.63
CA GLU A 234 -18.76 -13.69 2.25
C GLU A 234 -17.53 -13.38 3.12
N ILE A 235 -16.71 -12.39 2.71
CA ILE A 235 -15.56 -11.97 3.49
C ILE A 235 -15.98 -11.14 4.69
N ALA A 236 -16.96 -10.24 4.52
CA ALA A 236 -17.52 -9.46 5.63
C ALA A 236 -18.12 -10.38 6.71
N ASP A 237 -18.93 -11.37 6.31
CA ASP A 237 -19.54 -12.34 7.21
C ASP A 237 -18.44 -13.15 7.95
N LEU A 238 -17.43 -13.64 7.24
CA LEU A 238 -16.32 -14.39 7.86
C LEU A 238 -15.54 -13.57 8.88
N ILE A 239 -15.31 -12.27 8.62
CA ILE A 239 -14.65 -11.36 9.57
C ILE A 239 -15.48 -11.25 10.85
N ASN A 240 -16.79 -11.04 10.70
CA ASN A 240 -17.71 -10.92 11.83
C ASN A 240 -17.82 -12.23 12.65
N GLU A 241 -17.89 -13.38 11.97
CA GLU A 241 -17.88 -14.71 12.59
C GLU A 241 -16.56 -14.98 13.34
N THR A 242 -15.42 -14.63 12.74
CA THR A 242 -14.11 -14.79 13.38
C THR A 242 -14.08 -14.06 14.72
N ARG A 243 -14.51 -12.81 14.74
CA ARG A 243 -14.55 -11.98 15.96
C ARG A 243 -15.56 -12.49 16.98
N ALA A 244 -16.74 -12.92 16.54
CA ALA A 244 -17.77 -13.49 17.42
C ALA A 244 -17.28 -14.78 18.11
N ASN A 245 -16.38 -15.53 17.45
CA ASN A 245 -15.76 -16.74 17.99
C ASN A 245 -14.46 -16.48 18.78
N GLY A 246 -14.11 -15.22 19.05
CA GLY A 246 -12.91 -14.82 19.81
C GLY A 246 -11.59 -14.88 19.03
N GLY A 247 -11.64 -15.07 17.72
CA GLY A 247 -10.48 -14.93 16.82
C GLY A 247 -10.16 -13.47 16.56
N ARG A 248 -8.91 -13.18 16.16
CA ARG A 248 -8.42 -11.82 15.86
C ARG A 248 -8.37 -11.60 14.36
N VAL A 249 -8.68 -10.36 13.96
CA VAL A 249 -8.52 -9.89 12.57
C VAL A 249 -7.13 -9.24 12.43
N VAL A 250 -6.28 -9.87 11.63
CA VAL A 250 -4.89 -9.45 11.39
C VAL A 250 -4.78 -8.85 10.00
N ALA A 251 -4.63 -7.54 9.91
CA ALA A 251 -4.45 -6.86 8.64
C ALA A 251 -3.00 -6.96 8.15
N VAL A 252 -2.81 -7.36 6.89
CA VAL A 252 -1.53 -7.31 6.20
C VAL A 252 -1.46 -6.01 5.40
N GLY A 253 -0.72 -5.06 5.93
CA GLY A 253 -0.55 -3.72 5.36
C GLY A 253 -1.62 -2.71 5.77
N THR A 254 -1.21 -1.46 5.74
CA THR A 254 -2.07 -0.30 6.02
C THR A 254 -3.23 -0.17 5.04
N THR A 255 -3.09 -0.69 3.82
CA THR A 255 -4.16 -0.73 2.80
C THR A 255 -5.31 -1.64 3.24
N SER A 256 -5.00 -2.86 3.72
CA SER A 256 -6.01 -3.77 4.26
C SER A 256 -6.68 -3.19 5.51
N LEU A 257 -5.90 -2.60 6.42
CA LEU A 257 -6.43 -1.94 7.60
C LEU A 257 -7.40 -0.81 7.22
N ARG A 258 -6.99 0.11 6.33
CA ARG A 258 -7.83 1.24 5.91
C ARG A 258 -9.15 0.79 5.31
N LEU A 259 -9.13 -0.24 4.46
CA LEU A 259 -10.35 -0.75 3.85
C LEU A 259 -11.28 -1.40 4.87
N LEU A 260 -10.74 -2.22 5.80
CA LEU A 260 -11.51 -2.84 6.88
C LEU A 260 -12.18 -1.79 7.78
N GLU A 261 -11.43 -0.75 8.17
CA GLU A 261 -11.95 0.34 8.99
C GLU A 261 -12.98 1.21 8.25
N SER A 262 -12.86 1.35 6.92
CA SER A 262 -13.85 2.05 6.09
C SER A 262 -15.16 1.29 5.96
N ALA A 263 -15.09 -0.04 6.01
CA ALA A 263 -16.27 -0.93 5.93
C ALA A 263 -16.90 -1.22 7.31
N ALA A 264 -16.24 -0.82 8.41
CA ALA A 264 -16.70 -1.12 9.76
C ALA A 264 -17.68 -0.06 10.27
N ARG A 265 -18.83 -0.53 10.76
CA ARG A 265 -19.81 0.28 11.49
C ARG A 265 -19.28 0.68 12.87
N GLU A 266 -20.00 1.58 13.55
CA GLU A 266 -19.66 2.02 14.92
C GLU A 266 -19.65 0.90 15.95
N ASP A 267 -20.49 -0.12 15.76
CA ASP A 267 -20.56 -1.31 16.61
C ASP A 267 -19.49 -2.37 16.29
N GLY A 268 -18.63 -2.10 15.29
CA GLY A 268 -17.53 -2.95 14.87
C GLY A 268 -17.94 -4.06 13.87
N VAL A 269 -19.19 -4.10 13.43
CA VAL A 269 -19.61 -5.01 12.35
C VAL A 269 -19.04 -4.52 11.03
N VAL A 270 -18.37 -5.39 10.30
CA VAL A 270 -17.86 -5.13 8.95
C VAL A 270 -18.96 -5.45 7.95
N GLU A 271 -19.25 -4.50 7.07
CA GLU A 271 -20.25 -4.66 5.99
C GLU A 271 -19.56 -4.91 4.65
N PRO A 272 -20.26 -5.53 3.67
CA PRO A 272 -19.79 -5.56 2.29
C PRO A 272 -19.50 -4.15 1.81
N PHE A 273 -18.41 -4.00 1.07
CA PHE A 273 -17.93 -2.68 0.65
C PHE A 273 -17.56 -2.71 -0.84
N GLU A 274 -18.03 -1.74 -1.60
CA GLU A 274 -17.63 -1.51 -2.98
C GLU A 274 -17.72 -0.02 -3.29
N ALA A 275 -16.69 0.73 -2.89
CA ALA A 275 -16.68 2.19 -3.00
C ALA A 275 -15.25 2.75 -2.96
N GLU A 276 -15.13 4.05 -3.08
CA GLU A 276 -13.90 4.77 -2.79
C GLU A 276 -13.76 5.06 -1.28
N THR A 277 -12.53 5.01 -0.77
CA THR A 277 -12.18 5.42 0.58
C THR A 277 -11.04 6.43 0.56
N ASP A 278 -11.20 7.50 1.30
CA ASP A 278 -10.19 8.53 1.58
C ASP A 278 -9.91 8.62 3.09
N ILE A 279 -10.20 7.55 3.83
CA ILE A 279 -10.03 7.52 5.29
C ILE A 279 -8.61 7.94 5.67
N PHE A 280 -8.54 8.96 6.53
CA PHE A 280 -7.30 9.47 7.11
C PHE A 280 -7.27 9.16 8.61
N ILE A 281 -6.43 8.22 9.01
CA ILE A 281 -6.32 7.73 10.38
C ILE A 281 -5.15 8.43 11.07
N THR A 282 -5.46 9.12 12.17
CA THR A 282 -4.49 9.83 13.03
C THR A 282 -4.75 9.46 14.50
N PRO A 283 -3.81 9.73 15.43
CA PRO A 283 -4.02 9.49 16.85
C PRO A 283 -5.33 10.07 17.37
N GLY A 284 -6.07 9.25 18.11
CA GLY A 284 -7.44 9.52 18.56
C GLY A 284 -8.52 8.79 17.76
N TYR A 285 -8.17 8.18 16.60
CA TYR A 285 -9.08 7.30 15.88
C TYR A 285 -9.42 6.05 16.70
N LYS A 286 -10.69 5.64 16.68
CA LYS A 286 -11.18 4.43 17.36
C LYS A 286 -11.27 3.28 16.36
N PHE A 287 -10.32 2.36 16.45
CA PHE A 287 -10.32 1.15 15.61
C PHE A 287 -11.46 0.22 15.96
N ARG A 288 -12.13 -0.31 14.93
CA ARG A 288 -13.38 -1.08 15.03
C ARG A 288 -13.24 -2.51 14.56
N ALA A 289 -12.52 -2.73 13.45
CA ALA A 289 -12.44 -4.00 12.75
C ALA A 289 -11.13 -4.77 12.98
N VAL A 290 -10.01 -4.06 13.12
CA VAL A 290 -8.66 -4.65 13.09
C VAL A 290 -8.11 -4.81 14.51
N ASP A 291 -7.59 -6.00 14.82
CA ASP A 291 -6.98 -6.34 16.10
C ASP A 291 -5.46 -6.27 16.05
N MET A 292 -4.87 -6.71 14.94
CA MET A 292 -3.43 -6.70 14.72
C MET A 292 -3.08 -6.19 13.31
N LEU A 293 -1.90 -5.61 13.17
CA LEU A 293 -1.39 -5.08 11.90
C LEU A 293 0.04 -5.53 11.66
N LEU A 294 0.28 -6.25 10.56
CA LEU A 294 1.61 -6.47 10.01
C LEU A 294 1.89 -5.40 8.95
N THR A 295 2.91 -4.58 9.12
CA THR A 295 3.21 -3.48 8.19
C THR A 295 4.70 -3.16 8.13
N ASN A 296 5.16 -2.62 6.98
CA ASN A 296 6.52 -2.10 6.85
C ASN A 296 6.77 -0.89 7.74
N PHE A 297 8.04 -0.55 7.97
CA PHE A 297 8.41 0.73 8.56
C PHE A 297 8.17 1.87 7.56
N HIS A 298 7.60 2.97 8.05
CA HIS A 298 7.17 4.10 7.24
C HIS A 298 8.11 5.30 7.36
N LEU A 299 8.02 6.23 6.43
CA LEU A 299 8.85 7.44 6.42
C LEU A 299 8.41 8.45 7.48
N PRO A 300 9.33 9.33 7.94
CA PRO A 300 8.97 10.46 8.78
C PRO A 300 7.95 11.36 8.10
N ARG A 301 7.09 12.00 8.90
CA ARG A 301 6.03 12.93 8.48
C ARG A 301 5.01 12.33 7.49
N SER A 302 4.91 10.98 7.40
CA SER A 302 3.99 10.31 6.50
C SER A 302 2.63 10.02 7.16
N THR A 303 1.57 9.99 6.33
CA THR A 303 0.23 9.56 6.77
C THR A 303 0.24 8.14 7.36
N LEU A 304 1.15 7.30 6.88
CA LEU A 304 1.28 5.92 7.34
C LEU A 304 1.94 5.81 8.72
N PHE A 305 2.92 6.67 9.03
CA PHE A 305 3.46 6.73 10.39
C PHE A 305 2.43 7.29 11.39
N MET A 306 1.57 8.24 10.94
CA MET A 306 0.43 8.70 11.73
C MET A 306 -0.55 7.56 12.03
N LEU A 307 -0.87 6.73 11.03
CA LEU A 307 -1.75 5.58 11.16
C LEU A 307 -1.23 4.56 12.18
N VAL A 308 0.03 4.13 12.05
CA VAL A 308 0.60 3.15 13.01
C VAL A 308 0.73 3.74 14.40
N SER A 309 0.99 5.04 14.52
CA SER A 309 0.98 5.77 15.79
C SER A 309 -0.42 5.83 16.42
N ALA A 310 -1.46 5.94 15.61
CA ALA A 310 -2.84 5.84 16.07
C ALA A 310 -3.18 4.41 16.52
N PHE A 311 -2.67 3.40 15.80
CA PHE A 311 -2.99 2.00 16.03
C PHE A 311 -2.34 1.44 17.28
N ALA A 312 -1.03 1.56 17.42
CA ALA A 312 -0.25 0.95 18.50
C ALA A 312 0.13 1.93 19.63
N GLY A 313 -0.27 3.19 19.52
CA GLY A 313 0.06 4.24 20.48
C GLY A 313 1.30 5.05 20.07
N PHE A 314 1.19 6.38 20.17
CA PHE A 314 2.20 7.32 19.65
C PHE A 314 3.58 7.14 20.30
N GLU A 315 3.67 7.13 21.62
CA GLU A 315 4.95 7.00 22.31
C GLU A 315 5.58 5.62 22.10
N ARG A 316 4.75 4.57 22.04
CA ARG A 316 5.21 3.21 21.75
C ARG A 316 5.80 3.11 20.34
N MET A 317 5.17 3.72 19.36
CA MET A 317 5.70 3.72 17.99
C MET A 317 6.96 4.54 17.84
N LYS A 318 7.11 5.67 18.56
CA LYS A 318 8.38 6.41 18.62
C LYS A 318 9.51 5.56 19.18
N ALA A 319 9.26 4.89 20.30
CA ALA A 319 10.26 3.99 20.91
C ALA A 319 10.62 2.82 19.97
N ALA A 320 9.63 2.21 19.31
CA ALA A 320 9.83 1.12 18.35
C ALA A 320 10.65 1.57 17.13
N TYR A 321 10.41 2.77 16.60
CA TYR A 321 11.17 3.30 15.47
C TYR A 321 12.60 3.69 15.86
N ALA A 322 12.80 4.26 17.07
CA ALA A 322 14.13 4.50 17.60
C ALA A 322 14.92 3.19 17.74
N HIS A 323 14.31 2.15 18.34
CA HIS A 323 14.89 0.80 18.44
C HIS A 323 15.23 0.23 17.06
N ALA A 324 14.32 0.34 16.09
CA ALA A 324 14.54 -0.17 14.73
C ALA A 324 15.72 0.52 14.03
N ILE A 325 15.86 1.85 14.18
CA ILE A 325 16.96 2.61 13.58
C ILE A 325 18.29 2.23 14.26
N GLU A 326 18.33 2.17 15.59
CA GLU A 326 19.52 1.80 16.39
C GLU A 326 19.99 0.38 16.07
N ASN A 327 19.05 -0.55 15.89
CA ASN A 327 19.32 -1.95 15.56
C ASN A 327 19.37 -2.25 14.07
N GLU A 328 19.53 -1.22 13.23
CA GLU A 328 19.78 -1.35 11.78
C GLU A 328 18.71 -2.08 10.99
N TYR A 329 17.43 -1.93 11.37
CA TYR A 329 16.31 -2.36 10.55
C TYR A 329 16.28 -1.60 9.25
N ARG A 330 15.78 -2.26 8.20
CA ARG A 330 15.58 -1.67 6.89
C ARG A 330 14.18 -1.10 6.80
N PHE A 331 14.06 0.04 6.17
CA PHE A 331 12.83 0.82 6.10
C PHE A 331 12.20 0.78 4.73
N TYR A 332 10.91 1.05 4.69
CA TYR A 332 10.06 1.32 3.56
C TYR A 332 9.69 0.05 2.77
N SER A 333 9.36 0.16 1.43
CA SER A 333 8.67 -0.90 0.68
C SER A 333 9.37 -2.25 0.64
N TYR A 334 10.70 -2.26 0.55
CA TYR A 334 11.53 -3.48 0.55
C TYR A 334 12.23 -3.72 1.89
N GLY A 335 11.92 -2.88 2.87
CA GLY A 335 12.47 -2.99 4.20
C GLY A 335 11.89 -4.13 5.02
N ASP A 336 12.18 -4.08 6.29
CA ASP A 336 11.65 -4.97 7.32
C ASP A 336 10.24 -4.53 7.74
N CYS A 337 9.62 -5.23 8.67
CA CYS A 337 8.26 -4.94 9.09
C CYS A 337 8.11 -4.91 10.61
N SER A 338 6.92 -4.51 11.06
CA SER A 338 6.48 -4.61 12.45
C SER A 338 5.15 -5.33 12.53
N LEU A 339 4.95 -6.11 13.60
CA LEU A 339 3.67 -6.69 14.00
C LEU A 339 3.15 -5.92 15.20
N LEU A 340 2.03 -5.25 15.02
CA LEU A 340 1.43 -4.34 15.98
C LEU A 340 0.13 -4.91 16.54
N GLU A 341 -0.11 -4.72 17.82
CA GLU A 341 -1.40 -4.92 18.45
C GLU A 341 -2.12 -3.58 18.63
N CYS A 342 -3.44 -3.57 18.49
CA CYS A 342 -4.23 -2.36 18.65
C CYS A 342 -4.21 -1.88 20.10
N ALA A 343 -3.70 -0.66 20.35
CA ALA A 343 -3.53 -0.10 21.70
C ALA A 343 -4.82 -0.04 22.53
N SER A 344 -6.00 0.09 21.88
CA SER A 344 -7.29 0.08 22.59
C SER A 344 -7.72 -1.31 23.09
N LYS A 345 -6.93 -2.35 22.83
CA LYS A 345 -7.19 -3.74 23.19
C LYS A 345 -6.09 -4.36 24.07
N ILE A 346 -5.08 -3.56 24.40
CA ILE A 346 -4.04 -3.93 25.37
C ILE A 346 -4.60 -3.49 26.73
N ASP A 347 -5.18 -4.42 27.49
CA ASP A 347 -5.61 -4.24 28.89
C ASP A 347 -4.41 -4.32 29.84
#